data_5212c281d44ce516f36bc38e655c5419
#
_entry.id   5212c281d44ce516f36bc38e655c5419
#
_cell.length_a   1.000
_cell.length_b   1.000
_cell.length_c   1.000
_cell.angle_alpha   90.00
_cell.angle_beta   90.00
_cell.angle_gamma   90.00
#
_symmetry.space_group_name_H-M   'P 1'
#
loop_
_entity.id
_entity.type
_entity.pdbx_description
1 polymer ?
#
loop_
_entity_poly.entity_id
_entity_poly.type
_entity_poly.pdbx_seq_one_letter_code
_entity_poly.pdbx_strand_id
1 'polypeptide(L)'
;MKNLIRLSYVVVAVAAIVFAGCKAKQKIPDGEKEVVVPCSGPDFFTNNKVFRANSIGESMDQVTSKKKATTNARNELAQSIQTTVKTVTDNYTNSRSMDKREQLEQRFEQLNREVVEQTLQGVRTICEKLVSTKDGGYKTYVAIELSADDLVKQYNERLSKDDRLKIDYDYEKFKDTFNAEMDKKAKGN
;
A
#
# COMPACT_ATOMS: atom_id res chain seq x y z
N MET A 1 -13.62 55.63 -12.35
CA MET A 1 -12.77 55.00 -11.30
C MET A 1 -13.58 54.32 -10.18
N LYS A 2 -14.66 54.90 -9.62
CA LYS A 2 -15.46 54.28 -8.54
C LYS A 2 -16.15 52.94 -8.93
N ASN A 3 -16.54 52.75 -10.17
CA ASN A 3 -17.23 51.53 -10.63
C ASN A 3 -16.29 50.35 -10.90
N LEU A 4 -15.02 50.61 -11.26
CA LEU A 4 -14.02 49.59 -11.43
C LEU A 4 -13.59 48.98 -10.10
N ILE A 5 -13.49 49.80 -9.04
CA ILE A 5 -13.14 49.35 -7.68
C ILE A 5 -14.24 48.46 -7.10
N ARG A 6 -15.54 48.82 -7.33
CA ARG A 6 -16.68 48.00 -6.87
C ARG A 6 -16.71 46.61 -7.57
N LEU A 7 -16.41 46.58 -8.87
CA LEU A 7 -16.37 45.33 -9.62
C LEU A 7 -15.24 44.40 -9.14
N SER A 8 -14.08 44.99 -8.76
CA SER A 8 -12.95 44.24 -8.21
C SER A 8 -13.27 43.58 -6.87
N TYR A 9 -14.00 44.27 -5.98
CA TYR A 9 -14.42 43.67 -4.69
C TYR A 9 -15.43 42.55 -4.83
N VAL A 10 -16.33 42.61 -5.81
CA VAL A 10 -17.32 41.57 -6.07
C VAL A 10 -16.61 40.30 -6.61
N VAL A 11 -15.63 40.43 -7.49
CA VAL A 11 -14.87 39.30 -8.04
C VAL A 11 -14.03 38.63 -6.95
N VAL A 12 -13.41 39.37 -6.03
CA VAL A 12 -12.64 38.82 -4.91
C VAL A 12 -13.56 38.12 -3.90
N ALA A 13 -14.76 38.66 -3.63
CA ALA A 13 -15.71 38.03 -2.71
C ALA A 13 -16.28 36.71 -3.28
N VAL A 14 -16.53 36.61 -4.60
CA VAL A 14 -16.98 35.37 -5.24
C VAL A 14 -15.88 34.31 -5.28
N ALA A 15 -14.59 34.68 -5.45
CA ALA A 15 -13.45 33.76 -5.42
C ALA A 15 -13.21 33.15 -4.03
N ALA A 16 -13.56 33.85 -2.95
CA ALA A 16 -13.40 33.36 -1.57
C ALA A 16 -14.41 32.25 -1.18
N ILE A 17 -15.55 32.15 -1.87
CA ILE A 17 -16.59 31.16 -1.54
C ILE A 17 -16.30 29.77 -2.13
N VAL A 18 -15.44 29.68 -3.15
CA VAL A 18 -15.16 28.40 -3.85
C VAL A 18 -14.20 27.49 -3.08
N PHE A 19 -13.50 27.98 -2.04
CA PHE A 19 -12.55 27.19 -1.25
C PHE A 19 -13.09 26.57 0.04
N ALA A 20 -14.36 26.77 0.37
CA ALA A 20 -15.01 26.07 1.47
C ALA A 20 -15.49 24.68 1.00
N GLY A 21 -14.58 23.84 0.55
CA GLY A 21 -14.81 22.43 0.34
C GLY A 21 -15.10 21.75 1.68
N CYS A 22 -16.37 21.73 2.09
CA CYS A 22 -16.84 20.89 3.19
C CYS A 22 -16.47 19.44 2.87
N LYS A 23 -15.50 18.87 3.58
CA LYS A 23 -15.40 17.42 3.71
C LYS A 23 -16.70 16.94 4.34
N ALA A 24 -17.64 16.48 3.54
CA ALA A 24 -18.85 15.85 4.03
C ALA A 24 -18.43 14.66 4.88
N LYS A 25 -18.61 14.73 6.20
CA LYS A 25 -18.50 13.55 7.07
C LYS A 25 -19.54 12.54 6.59
N GLN A 26 -19.09 11.39 6.17
CA GLN A 26 -19.96 10.28 5.80
C GLN A 26 -20.84 9.97 7.00
N LYS A 27 -22.17 10.11 6.86
CA LYS A 27 -23.11 9.89 7.96
C LYS A 27 -23.21 8.38 8.18
N ILE A 28 -22.90 7.95 9.38
CA ILE A 28 -23.12 6.57 9.82
C ILE A 28 -24.63 6.34 9.95
N PRO A 29 -25.20 5.23 9.47
CA PRO A 29 -26.61 4.91 9.60
C PRO A 29 -27.07 4.89 11.07
N ASP A 30 -28.36 5.20 11.30
CA ASP A 30 -28.93 5.18 12.66
C ASP A 30 -28.84 3.77 13.27
N GLY A 31 -28.33 3.70 14.50
CA GLY A 31 -28.13 2.44 15.23
C GLY A 31 -26.74 1.85 15.08
N GLU A 32 -25.89 2.35 14.18
CA GLU A 32 -24.49 1.95 14.02
C GLU A 32 -23.56 2.91 14.77
N LYS A 33 -22.40 2.40 15.21
CA LYS A 33 -21.36 3.20 15.85
C LYS A 33 -20.01 2.88 15.21
N GLU A 34 -19.26 3.94 14.89
CA GLU A 34 -17.90 3.78 14.42
C GLU A 34 -17.03 3.17 15.52
N VAL A 35 -16.28 2.11 15.18
CA VAL A 35 -15.31 1.49 16.06
C VAL A 35 -13.91 1.99 15.70
N VAL A 36 -13.31 2.74 16.62
CA VAL A 36 -11.91 3.16 16.48
C VAL A 36 -11.00 2.01 16.89
N VAL A 37 -10.34 1.41 15.91
CA VAL A 37 -9.39 0.31 16.12
C VAL A 37 -7.98 0.89 16.19
N PRO A 38 -7.20 0.60 17.26
CA PRO A 38 -5.79 1.04 17.33
C PRO A 38 -4.97 0.53 16.16
N CYS A 39 -3.97 1.30 15.71
CA CYS A 39 -3.09 0.96 14.59
C CYS A 39 -3.83 0.68 13.27
N SER A 40 -5.01 1.29 13.06
CA SER A 40 -5.77 1.19 11.81
C SER A 40 -6.30 2.55 11.37
N GLY A 41 -6.94 2.61 10.19
CA GLY A 41 -7.44 3.85 9.62
C GLY A 41 -6.51 4.45 8.57
N PRO A 42 -6.81 5.67 8.05
CA PRO A 42 -6.15 6.24 6.88
C PRO A 42 -4.63 6.39 7.00
N ASP A 43 -4.11 6.65 8.21
CA ASP A 43 -2.67 6.78 8.47
C ASP A 43 -1.91 5.46 8.29
N PHE A 44 -2.62 4.34 8.28
CA PHE A 44 -2.08 2.99 8.15
C PHE A 44 -2.47 2.31 6.83
N PHE A 45 -3.01 3.05 5.86
CA PHE A 45 -3.31 2.52 4.54
C PHE A 45 -2.06 2.53 3.65
N THR A 46 -1.98 1.56 2.75
CA THR A 46 -1.00 1.56 1.65
C THR A 46 -1.18 2.82 0.81
N ASN A 47 -0.06 3.43 0.41
CA ASN A 47 -0.02 4.57 -0.50
C ASN A 47 1.02 4.34 -1.61
N ASN A 48 1.29 5.35 -2.42
CA ASN A 48 2.21 5.22 -3.55
C ASN A 48 3.70 5.08 -3.17
N LYS A 49 4.06 5.24 -1.90
CA LYS A 49 5.44 5.13 -1.41
C LYS A 49 5.69 3.91 -0.54
N VAL A 50 4.66 3.40 0.12
CA VAL A 50 4.78 2.31 1.08
C VAL A 50 3.60 1.35 0.99
N PHE A 51 3.88 0.08 1.14
CA PHE A 51 2.88 -0.93 1.45
C PHE A 51 2.67 -0.96 2.95
N ARG A 52 1.43 -1.06 3.39
CA ARG A 52 1.05 -1.20 4.80
C ARG A 52 0.04 -2.30 4.99
N ALA A 53 0.15 -2.94 6.14
CA ALA A 53 -0.87 -3.87 6.63
C ALA A 53 -0.99 -3.71 8.14
N ASN A 54 -2.19 -3.94 8.66
CA ASN A 54 -2.44 -3.94 10.09
C ASN A 54 -3.23 -5.19 10.46
N SER A 55 -3.04 -5.66 11.68
CA SER A 55 -3.73 -6.85 12.16
C SER A 55 -3.87 -6.87 13.67
N ILE A 56 -4.70 -7.81 14.14
CA ILE A 56 -4.98 -8.04 15.55
C ILE A 56 -4.61 -9.48 15.88
N GLY A 57 -4.00 -9.68 17.05
CA GLY A 57 -3.78 -11.01 17.63
C GLY A 57 -4.38 -11.09 19.02
N GLU A 58 -5.09 -12.16 19.31
CA GLU A 58 -5.68 -12.41 20.64
C GLU A 58 -5.14 -13.71 21.20
N SER A 59 -4.85 -13.72 22.52
CA SER A 59 -4.38 -14.90 23.24
C SER A 59 -4.49 -14.70 24.74
N MET A 60 -4.52 -15.81 25.50
CA MET A 60 -4.35 -15.78 26.96
C MET A 60 -2.91 -15.46 27.36
N ASP A 61 -1.95 -15.60 26.43
CA ASP A 61 -0.53 -15.28 26.61
C ASP A 61 -0.14 -14.03 25.81
N GLN A 62 0.53 -13.08 26.47
CA GLN A 62 0.93 -11.80 25.88
C GLN A 62 1.86 -11.97 24.69
N VAL A 63 2.87 -12.84 24.78
CA VAL A 63 3.85 -13.06 23.71
C VAL A 63 3.19 -13.70 22.50
N THR A 64 2.30 -14.64 22.73
CA THR A 64 1.51 -15.31 21.69
C THR A 64 0.55 -14.33 21.00
N SER A 65 -0.11 -13.44 21.73
CA SER A 65 -0.95 -12.38 21.18
C SER A 65 -0.15 -11.50 20.20
N LYS A 66 1.04 -11.04 20.60
CA LYS A 66 1.93 -10.26 19.77
C LYS A 66 2.41 -11.03 18.53
N LYS A 67 2.84 -12.29 18.70
CA LYS A 67 3.26 -13.14 17.57
C LYS A 67 2.14 -13.32 16.56
N LYS A 68 0.91 -13.60 16.98
CA LYS A 68 -0.26 -13.73 16.10
C LYS A 68 -0.49 -12.44 15.30
N ALA A 69 -0.55 -11.29 15.97
CA ALA A 69 -0.75 -10.00 15.31
C ALA A 69 0.32 -9.73 14.24
N THR A 70 1.60 -9.92 14.60
CA THR A 70 2.72 -9.66 13.68
C THR A 70 2.70 -10.63 12.50
N THR A 71 2.43 -11.93 12.73
CA THR A 71 2.36 -12.93 11.65
C THR A 71 1.22 -12.63 10.70
N ASN A 72 0.05 -12.33 11.21
CA ASN A 72 -1.12 -12.00 10.38
C ASN A 72 -0.85 -10.75 9.53
N ALA A 73 -0.33 -9.66 10.14
CA ALA A 73 0.01 -8.45 9.40
C ALA A 73 1.05 -8.72 8.28
N ARG A 74 2.07 -9.54 8.56
CA ARG A 74 3.07 -9.94 7.54
C ARG A 74 2.44 -10.74 6.39
N ASN A 75 1.52 -11.63 6.69
CA ASN A 75 0.81 -12.40 5.67
C ASN A 75 -0.05 -11.50 4.78
N GLU A 76 -0.78 -10.56 5.36
CA GLU A 76 -1.58 -9.58 4.61
C GLU A 76 -0.69 -8.69 3.75
N LEU A 77 0.43 -8.21 4.29
CA LEU A 77 1.40 -7.42 3.56
C LEU A 77 1.98 -8.20 2.38
N ALA A 78 2.38 -9.47 2.60
CA ALA A 78 2.91 -10.34 1.56
C ALA A 78 1.90 -10.55 0.42
N GLN A 79 0.63 -10.84 0.74
CA GLN A 79 -0.43 -11.00 -0.26
C GLN A 79 -0.66 -9.72 -1.06
N SER A 80 -0.67 -8.56 -0.38
CA SER A 80 -0.80 -7.25 -1.02
C SER A 80 0.33 -6.98 -2.01
N ILE A 81 1.57 -7.27 -1.62
CA ILE A 81 2.76 -7.11 -2.47
C ILE A 81 2.70 -8.09 -3.64
N GLN A 82 2.43 -9.38 -3.40
CA GLN A 82 2.33 -10.40 -4.45
C GLN A 82 1.31 -10.04 -5.52
N THR A 83 0.12 -9.57 -5.09
CA THR A 83 -0.93 -9.13 -6.02
C THR A 83 -0.47 -7.95 -6.87
N THR A 84 0.12 -6.93 -6.24
CA THR A 84 0.62 -5.74 -6.94
C THR A 84 1.71 -6.10 -7.94
N VAL A 85 2.70 -6.89 -7.51
CA VAL A 85 3.80 -7.30 -8.36
C VAL A 85 3.34 -8.16 -9.53
N LYS A 86 2.41 -9.09 -9.29
CA LYS A 86 1.81 -9.88 -10.38
C LYS A 86 1.16 -8.95 -11.41
N THR A 87 0.33 -8.01 -10.98
CA THR A 87 -0.30 -7.03 -11.89
C THR A 87 0.74 -6.22 -12.67
N VAL A 88 1.82 -5.78 -12.01
CA VAL A 88 2.91 -5.05 -12.65
C VAL A 88 3.60 -5.90 -13.71
N THR A 89 3.96 -7.14 -13.38
CA THR A 89 4.64 -8.05 -14.33
C THR A 89 3.76 -8.43 -15.50
N ASP A 90 2.47 -8.67 -15.28
CA ASP A 90 1.50 -8.95 -16.32
C ASP A 90 1.35 -7.76 -17.28
N ASN A 91 1.19 -6.54 -16.73
CA ASN A 91 1.09 -5.30 -17.52
C ASN A 91 2.39 -5.01 -18.28
N TYR A 92 3.54 -5.21 -17.64
CA TYR A 92 4.85 -5.03 -18.26
C TYR A 92 5.04 -6.01 -19.42
N THR A 93 4.77 -7.29 -19.22
CA THR A 93 4.89 -8.35 -20.24
C THR A 93 3.95 -8.10 -21.41
N ASN A 94 2.69 -7.73 -21.13
CA ASN A 94 1.70 -7.43 -22.17
C ASN A 94 2.05 -6.18 -23.00
N SER A 95 2.82 -5.26 -22.46
CA SER A 95 3.26 -4.05 -23.15
C SER A 95 4.43 -4.29 -24.13
N ARG A 96 4.97 -5.51 -24.19
CA ARG A 96 6.13 -5.88 -25.01
C ARG A 96 5.78 -7.02 -25.95
N SER A 97 6.34 -6.95 -27.17
CA SER A 97 6.29 -8.05 -28.13
C SER A 97 7.42 -9.03 -27.80
N MET A 98 7.10 -10.09 -27.07
CA MET A 98 8.08 -11.09 -26.62
C MET A 98 7.85 -12.43 -27.30
N ASP A 99 8.88 -12.97 -27.93
CA ASP A 99 8.93 -14.37 -28.30
C ASP A 99 9.05 -15.24 -27.05
N LYS A 100 8.28 -16.33 -26.94
CA LYS A 100 8.27 -17.26 -25.80
C LYS A 100 7.63 -16.69 -24.49
N ARG A 101 6.53 -15.98 -24.61
CA ARG A 101 5.77 -15.37 -23.51
C ARG A 101 5.55 -16.32 -22.32
N GLU A 102 5.10 -17.54 -22.55
CA GLU A 102 4.79 -18.50 -21.48
C GLU A 102 6.01 -18.83 -20.60
N GLN A 103 7.21 -19.00 -21.20
CA GLN A 103 8.43 -19.28 -20.44
C GLN A 103 8.87 -18.06 -19.60
N LEU A 104 8.63 -16.84 -20.11
CA LEU A 104 8.92 -15.61 -19.42
C LEU A 104 7.96 -15.39 -18.24
N GLU A 105 6.68 -15.65 -18.42
CA GLU A 105 5.66 -15.58 -17.36
C GLU A 105 6.01 -16.51 -16.19
N GLN A 106 6.35 -17.77 -16.46
CA GLN A 106 6.79 -18.72 -15.42
C GLN A 106 8.04 -18.22 -14.67
N ARG A 107 8.99 -17.60 -15.37
CA ARG A 107 10.19 -17.06 -14.75
C ARG A 107 9.89 -15.84 -13.90
N PHE A 108 9.01 -14.95 -14.35
CA PHE A 108 8.52 -13.82 -13.57
C PHE A 108 7.79 -14.29 -12.29
N GLU A 109 6.97 -15.32 -12.37
CA GLU A 109 6.30 -15.87 -11.18
C GLU A 109 7.27 -16.43 -10.15
N GLN A 110 8.33 -17.12 -10.58
CA GLN A 110 9.36 -17.61 -9.68
C GLN A 110 10.11 -16.44 -9.02
N LEU A 111 10.53 -15.44 -9.81
CA LEU A 111 11.22 -14.26 -9.34
C LEU A 111 10.37 -13.46 -8.34
N ASN A 112 9.07 -13.33 -8.62
CA ASN A 112 8.12 -12.64 -7.75
C ASN A 112 8.13 -13.25 -6.34
N ARG A 113 8.09 -14.58 -6.23
CA ARG A 113 8.15 -15.27 -4.93
C ARG A 113 9.46 -14.98 -4.19
N GLU A 114 10.59 -15.13 -4.88
CA GLU A 114 11.93 -14.91 -4.29
C GLU A 114 12.09 -13.46 -3.80
N VAL A 115 11.66 -12.47 -4.59
CA VAL A 115 11.78 -11.06 -4.23
C VAL A 115 10.86 -10.71 -3.07
N VAL A 116 9.63 -11.18 -3.05
CA VAL A 116 8.70 -10.91 -1.94
C VAL A 116 9.22 -11.48 -0.63
N GLU A 117 9.70 -12.73 -0.62
CA GLU A 117 10.27 -13.36 0.59
C GLU A 117 11.46 -12.58 1.14
N GLN A 118 12.37 -12.14 0.27
CA GLN A 118 13.54 -11.35 0.66
C GLN A 118 13.14 -9.97 1.18
N THR A 119 12.21 -9.31 0.50
CA THR A 119 11.79 -7.94 0.84
C THR A 119 11.06 -7.88 2.18
N LEU A 120 10.33 -8.93 2.55
CA LEU A 120 9.68 -9.02 3.86
C LEU A 120 10.64 -8.95 5.05
N GLN A 121 11.95 -9.13 4.86
CA GLN A 121 12.96 -8.92 5.89
C GLN A 121 13.14 -7.43 6.24
N GLY A 122 12.84 -6.51 5.31
CA GLY A 122 12.88 -5.06 5.49
C GLY A 122 11.62 -4.44 6.12
N VAL A 123 10.65 -5.26 6.51
CA VAL A 123 9.40 -4.79 7.11
C VAL A 123 9.63 -4.15 8.47
N ARG A 124 9.05 -2.95 8.67
CA ARG A 124 9.10 -2.19 9.92
C ARG A 124 7.76 -2.15 10.61
N THR A 125 7.76 -2.27 11.95
CA THR A 125 6.57 -1.99 12.76
C THR A 125 6.44 -0.49 12.95
N ILE A 126 5.30 0.08 12.56
CA ILE A 126 5.00 1.52 12.66
C ILE A 126 3.99 1.85 13.76
N CYS A 127 3.25 0.85 14.21
CA CYS A 127 2.36 0.98 15.37
C CYS A 127 2.23 -0.37 16.08
N GLU A 128 2.26 -0.34 17.41
CA GLU A 128 1.96 -1.51 18.26
C GLU A 128 1.22 -1.04 19.50
N LYS A 129 0.09 -1.67 19.82
CA LYS A 129 -0.68 -1.46 21.04
C LYS A 129 -1.07 -2.80 21.64
N LEU A 130 -0.71 -3.00 22.90
CA LEU A 130 -1.09 -4.18 23.69
C LEU A 130 -2.13 -3.75 24.73
N VAL A 131 -3.21 -4.49 24.84
CA VAL A 131 -4.24 -4.30 25.85
C VAL A 131 -4.57 -5.63 26.54
N SER A 132 -4.95 -5.57 27.80
CA SER A 132 -5.57 -6.70 28.50
C SER A 132 -7.07 -6.72 28.23
N THR A 133 -7.66 -7.90 28.09
CA THR A 133 -9.11 -8.08 27.93
C THR A 133 -9.77 -8.32 29.30
N LYS A 134 -11.09 -8.12 29.36
CA LYS A 134 -11.85 -8.37 30.60
C LYS A 134 -11.79 -9.82 31.08
N ASP A 135 -11.57 -10.74 30.14
CA ASP A 135 -11.48 -12.19 30.39
C ASP A 135 -10.07 -12.63 30.80
N GLY A 136 -9.16 -11.67 31.09
CA GLY A 136 -7.81 -11.96 31.56
C GLY A 136 -6.81 -12.29 30.42
N GLY A 137 -7.23 -12.20 29.17
CA GLY A 137 -6.37 -12.39 27.99
C GLY A 137 -5.70 -11.10 27.52
N TYR A 138 -5.03 -11.19 26.39
CA TYR A 138 -4.32 -10.09 25.74
C TYR A 138 -4.76 -9.94 24.29
N LYS A 139 -4.82 -8.67 23.84
CA LYS A 139 -5.06 -8.31 22.45
C LYS A 139 -3.96 -7.35 21.99
N THR A 140 -3.26 -7.70 20.93
CA THR A 140 -2.23 -6.86 20.31
C THR A 140 -2.74 -6.35 18.98
N TYR A 141 -2.66 -5.04 18.80
CA TYR A 141 -2.86 -4.35 17.52
C TYR A 141 -1.50 -4.01 16.96
N VAL A 142 -1.28 -4.29 15.68
CA VAL A 142 -0.02 -3.98 15.02
C VAL A 142 -0.28 -3.40 13.64
N ALA A 143 0.54 -2.42 13.24
CA ALA A 143 0.66 -1.99 11.85
C ALA A 143 2.12 -2.03 11.44
N ILE A 144 2.36 -2.49 10.22
CA ILE A 144 3.68 -2.66 9.63
C ILE A 144 3.73 -1.99 8.27
N GLU A 145 4.93 -1.61 7.83
CA GLU A 145 5.13 -1.05 6.50
C GLU A 145 6.38 -1.56 5.81
N LEU A 146 6.38 -1.48 4.49
CA LEU A 146 7.49 -1.75 3.60
C LEU A 146 7.60 -0.65 2.53
N SER A 147 8.82 -0.21 2.25
CA SER A 147 9.11 0.77 1.20
C SER A 147 8.84 0.17 -0.20
N ALA A 148 8.06 0.90 -1.02
CA ALA A 148 7.83 0.55 -2.42
C ALA A 148 9.13 0.66 -3.25
N ASP A 149 9.95 1.68 -2.97
CA ASP A 149 11.24 1.87 -3.65
C ASP A 149 12.22 0.72 -3.36
N ASP A 150 12.26 0.20 -2.13
CA ASP A 150 13.13 -0.93 -1.79
C ASP A 150 12.70 -2.20 -2.52
N LEU A 151 11.40 -2.40 -2.69
CA LEU A 151 10.87 -3.50 -3.50
C LEU A 151 11.31 -3.38 -4.97
N VAL A 152 11.15 -2.20 -5.58
CA VAL A 152 11.55 -1.95 -6.98
C VAL A 152 13.05 -2.16 -7.16
N LYS A 153 13.90 -1.70 -6.23
CA LYS A 153 15.35 -1.93 -6.28
C LYS A 153 15.71 -3.41 -6.26
N GLN A 154 15.08 -4.18 -5.38
CA GLN A 154 15.33 -5.63 -5.32
C GLN A 154 14.88 -6.34 -6.62
N TYR A 155 13.77 -5.90 -7.21
CA TYR A 155 13.37 -6.38 -8.52
C TYR A 155 14.40 -6.06 -9.58
N ASN A 156 14.87 -4.82 -9.66
CA ASN A 156 15.90 -4.41 -10.61
C ASN A 156 17.18 -5.24 -10.46
N GLU A 157 17.64 -5.47 -9.24
CA GLU A 157 18.84 -6.27 -8.97
C GLU A 157 18.69 -7.72 -9.44
N ARG A 158 17.52 -8.29 -9.34
CA ARG A 158 17.26 -9.68 -9.76
C ARG A 158 17.05 -9.77 -11.28
N LEU A 159 16.22 -8.90 -11.85
CA LEU A 159 15.92 -8.91 -13.29
C LEU A 159 17.15 -8.61 -14.14
N SER A 160 18.00 -7.68 -13.72
CA SER A 160 19.23 -7.32 -14.44
C SER A 160 20.29 -8.43 -14.43
N LYS A 161 20.21 -9.36 -13.48
CA LYS A 161 21.13 -10.52 -13.34
C LYS A 161 20.56 -11.81 -13.94
N ASP A 162 19.29 -11.84 -14.29
CA ASP A 162 18.66 -13.03 -14.85
C ASP A 162 18.99 -13.17 -16.32
N ASP A 163 19.68 -14.25 -16.70
CA ASP A 163 20.18 -14.44 -18.08
C ASP A 163 19.09 -14.52 -19.14
N ARG A 164 17.85 -14.84 -18.77
CA ARG A 164 16.71 -14.99 -19.68
C ARG A 164 15.93 -13.68 -19.82
N LEU A 165 15.88 -12.85 -18.78
CA LEU A 165 15.09 -11.63 -18.73
C LEU A 165 15.89 -10.36 -19.02
N LYS A 166 17.19 -10.34 -18.72
CA LYS A 166 18.05 -9.14 -18.83
C LYS A 166 18.10 -8.51 -20.20
N ILE A 167 17.95 -9.32 -21.28
CA ILE A 167 18.05 -8.85 -22.68
C ILE A 167 16.85 -7.96 -23.03
N ASP A 168 15.66 -8.31 -22.52
CA ASP A 168 14.41 -7.61 -22.81
C ASP A 168 13.94 -6.72 -21.66
N TYR A 169 14.70 -6.68 -20.57
CA TYR A 169 14.35 -5.91 -19.39
C TYR A 169 14.68 -4.43 -19.54
N ASP A 170 13.68 -3.60 -19.33
CA ASP A 170 13.76 -2.13 -19.33
C ASP A 170 13.34 -1.64 -17.94
N TYR A 171 14.32 -1.18 -17.16
CA TYR A 171 14.11 -0.76 -15.77
C TYR A 171 13.16 0.43 -15.65
N GLU A 172 13.33 1.46 -16.49
CA GLU A 172 12.48 2.66 -16.39
C GLU A 172 11.03 2.32 -16.69
N LYS A 173 10.78 1.53 -17.71
CA LYS A 173 9.43 1.07 -18.06
C LYS A 173 8.80 0.18 -16.98
N PHE A 174 9.59 -0.70 -16.36
CA PHE A 174 9.13 -1.51 -15.25
C PHE A 174 8.76 -0.64 -14.05
N LYS A 175 9.63 0.30 -13.70
CA LYS A 175 9.43 1.25 -12.60
C LYS A 175 8.20 2.13 -12.83
N ASP A 176 8.01 2.65 -14.04
CA ASP A 176 6.82 3.44 -14.40
C ASP A 176 5.54 2.62 -14.27
N THR A 177 5.56 1.36 -14.73
CA THR A 177 4.43 0.43 -14.58
C THR A 177 4.12 0.16 -13.11
N PHE A 178 5.16 -0.03 -12.28
CA PHE A 178 5.03 -0.22 -10.85
C PHE A 178 4.44 1.01 -10.15
N ASN A 179 4.96 2.19 -10.45
CA ASN A 179 4.47 3.45 -9.86
C ASN A 179 3.01 3.71 -10.24
N ALA A 180 2.64 3.47 -11.50
CA ALA A 180 1.25 3.59 -11.95
C ALA A 180 0.30 2.65 -11.19
N GLU A 181 0.73 1.44 -10.86
CA GLU A 181 -0.06 0.49 -10.08
C GLU A 181 -0.16 0.90 -8.60
N MET A 182 0.93 1.41 -8.01
CA MET A 182 0.91 1.96 -6.66
C MET A 182 -0.01 3.17 -6.53
N ASP A 183 -0.04 4.05 -7.53
CA ASP A 183 -0.96 5.20 -7.57
C ASP A 183 -2.43 4.77 -7.65
N LYS A 184 -2.74 3.72 -8.40
CA LYS A 184 -4.10 3.14 -8.44
C LYS A 184 -4.49 2.59 -7.07
N LYS A 185 -3.58 1.85 -6.44
CA LYS A 185 -3.79 1.26 -5.12
C LYS A 185 -4.02 2.33 -4.05
N ALA A 186 -3.26 3.42 -4.09
CA ALA A 186 -3.42 4.55 -3.18
C ALA A 186 -4.78 5.27 -3.32
N LYS A 187 -5.38 5.25 -4.51
CA LYS A 187 -6.70 5.85 -4.79
C LYS A 187 -7.88 4.94 -4.45
N GLY A 188 -7.63 3.64 -4.38
CA GLY A 188 -8.65 2.62 -4.06
C GLY A 188 -8.84 2.33 -2.57
N ASN A 189 -8.06 2.98 -1.70
CA ASN A 189 -8.13 2.85 -0.24
C ASN A 189 -9.00 3.96 0.38
#